data_a0f4f4be2cb6a8d0cdfd936ca0a281b9
#
_entry.id   a0f4f4be2cb6a8d0cdfd936ca0a281b9
#
_cell.length_a   1.000
_cell.length_b   1.000
_cell.length_c   1.000
_cell.angle_alpha   90.00
_cell.angle_beta   90.00
_cell.angle_gamma   90.00
#
_symmetry.space_group_name_H-M   'P 1'
#
loop_
_entity.id
_entity.type
_entity.pdbx_description
1 polymer ?
#
loop_
_entity_poly.entity_id
_entity_poly.type
_entity_poly.pdbx_seq_one_letter_code
_entity_poly.pdbx_strand_id
1 'polypeptide(L)'
;MLAQVLIGERFAAPTLDEALSKARLSTRDAGLATHIVYGSLRYHLTLERALQPLLRSNTQNKVKALLLAGAFEKLILETPGHAVVNEYVNLAKRDFGRLSGLVNAVLRRVSAPTPSAETELSLPGWLITAFENAYGEGAEAVMRDFLQPSPLWLWLTGQGVRDLESEGAAVEPGFGDVYRVTLAKPLRASSAFVRGEAQPINPASFAAVEALGDVRGERVLDLAGGAGVKAAMLAARGAHVTSVDVDARKHKAARENLSRLRLQAEFLDADLREAPRIEGADFVLLDAPCTGSGTLRAHPEIKLRLTPQAVEEMAALQAQLLQSAASLVRPGGSLLYSVCSVMEHEGPGVLRVFLQRHPEFEASGLSIAVPSVQDKFGVRTLAVGGLDGFYLSKLRRLP
;
A
#
# COMPACT_ATOMS: atom_id res chain seq x y z
N MET A 1 0.44 4.62 20.19
CA MET A 1 0.25 4.22 18.80
C MET A 1 1.34 4.78 17.87
N LEU A 2 1.39 6.11 17.54
CA LEU A 2 2.39 6.67 16.61
C LEU A 2 3.83 6.30 16.98
N ALA A 3 4.20 6.32 18.27
CA ALA A 3 5.53 5.90 18.72
C ALA A 3 5.89 4.46 18.34
N GLN A 4 4.96 3.51 18.36
CA GLN A 4 5.19 2.12 17.98
C GLN A 4 5.40 1.97 16.48
N VAL A 5 4.71 2.79 15.69
CA VAL A 5 4.89 2.84 14.22
C VAL A 5 6.26 3.42 13.88
N LEU A 6 6.65 4.53 14.54
CA LEU A 6 7.92 5.21 14.29
C LEU A 6 9.17 4.36 14.58
N ILE A 7 9.10 3.47 15.57
CA ILE A 7 10.20 2.54 15.89
C ILE A 7 10.13 1.22 15.10
N GLY A 8 9.19 1.12 14.15
CA GLY A 8 9.09 -0.02 13.25
C GLY A 8 8.45 -1.28 13.84
N GLU A 9 7.90 -1.23 15.06
CA GLU A 9 7.28 -2.40 15.68
C GLU A 9 5.94 -2.80 15.07
N ARG A 10 5.18 -1.82 14.56
CA ARG A 10 3.81 -2.05 14.06
C ARG A 10 3.53 -1.24 12.80
N PHE A 11 2.59 -1.73 11.98
CA PHE A 11 2.03 -0.98 10.85
C PHE A 11 0.97 0.03 11.31
N ALA A 12 0.84 1.14 10.56
CA ALA A 12 -0.03 2.26 10.94
C ALA A 12 -1.51 1.86 10.99
N ALA A 13 -2.04 1.22 9.93
CA ALA A 13 -3.45 0.91 9.81
C ALA A 13 -3.98 0.04 10.96
N PRO A 14 -3.47 -1.19 11.22
CA PRO A 14 -4.01 -2.03 12.29
C PRO A 14 -3.81 -1.42 13.68
N THR A 15 -2.72 -0.63 13.87
CA THR A 15 -2.44 0.01 15.15
C THR A 15 -3.38 1.18 15.42
N LEU A 16 -3.75 1.91 14.37
CA LEU A 16 -4.71 3.01 14.47
C LEU A 16 -6.12 2.48 14.70
N ASP A 17 -6.55 1.45 13.94
CA ASP A 17 -7.86 0.82 14.10
C ASP A 17 -8.06 0.29 15.53
N GLU A 18 -7.05 -0.38 16.08
CA GLU A 18 -7.06 -0.83 17.48
C GLU A 18 -7.17 0.35 18.46
N ALA A 19 -6.44 1.44 18.23
CA ALA A 19 -6.48 2.61 19.11
C ALA A 19 -7.83 3.33 19.03
N LEU A 20 -8.39 3.52 17.84
CA LEU A 20 -9.66 4.20 17.63
C LEU A 20 -10.84 3.40 18.21
N SER A 21 -10.83 2.07 18.05
CA SER A 21 -11.87 1.20 18.61
C SER A 21 -11.93 1.25 20.14
N LYS A 22 -10.75 1.38 20.79
CA LYS A 22 -10.67 1.52 22.26
C LYS A 22 -11.06 2.91 22.76
N ALA A 23 -10.77 3.95 21.96
CA ALA A 23 -10.96 5.34 22.39
C ALA A 23 -12.41 5.84 22.34
N ARG A 24 -13.30 5.13 21.62
CA ARG A 24 -14.73 5.49 21.48
C ARG A 24 -14.95 6.95 21.07
N LEU A 25 -14.14 7.45 20.12
CA LEU A 25 -14.22 8.82 19.63
C LEU A 25 -15.46 9.03 18.75
N SER A 26 -15.87 10.30 18.62
CA SER A 26 -16.83 10.68 17.57
C SER A 26 -16.22 10.43 16.19
N THR A 27 -17.03 10.30 15.14
CA THR A 27 -16.55 10.13 13.75
C THR A 27 -15.63 11.28 13.35
N ARG A 28 -15.94 12.50 13.75
CA ARG A 28 -15.13 13.70 13.49
C ARG A 28 -13.76 13.61 14.16
N ASP A 29 -13.72 13.26 15.45
CA ASP A 29 -12.48 13.18 16.21
C ASP A 29 -11.60 12.02 15.75
N ALA A 30 -12.22 10.87 15.40
CA ALA A 30 -11.53 9.75 14.80
C ALA A 30 -10.92 10.11 13.43
N GLY A 31 -11.64 10.90 12.61
CA GLY A 31 -11.13 11.45 11.35
C GLY A 31 -9.93 12.37 11.56
N LEU A 32 -10.01 13.29 12.53
CA LEU A 32 -8.91 14.18 12.87
C LEU A 32 -7.69 13.40 13.38
N ALA A 33 -7.88 12.46 14.29
CA ALA A 33 -6.80 11.60 14.79
C ALA A 33 -6.12 10.82 13.66
N THR A 34 -6.90 10.27 12.74
CA THR A 34 -6.41 9.58 11.54
C THR A 34 -5.58 10.53 10.68
N HIS A 35 -6.08 11.75 10.44
CA HIS A 35 -5.40 12.76 9.64
C HIS A 35 -4.06 13.18 10.24
N ILE A 36 -4.01 13.42 11.55
CA ILE A 36 -2.79 13.78 12.27
C ILE A 36 -1.76 12.65 12.22
N VAL A 37 -2.20 11.41 12.44
CA VAL A 37 -1.29 10.25 12.44
C VAL A 37 -0.69 10.01 11.07
N TYR A 38 -1.52 9.87 10.03
CA TYR A 38 -1.03 9.64 8.67
C TYR A 38 -0.27 10.85 8.13
N GLY A 39 -0.69 12.07 8.45
CA GLY A 39 0.02 13.29 8.09
C GLY A 39 1.42 13.35 8.71
N SER A 40 1.54 13.03 10.00
CA SER A 40 2.84 12.96 10.69
C SER A 40 3.78 11.93 10.04
N LEU A 41 3.25 10.82 9.54
CA LEU A 41 4.03 9.80 8.83
C LEU A 41 4.39 10.23 7.41
N ARG A 42 3.46 10.87 6.66
CA ARG A 42 3.73 11.41 5.32
C ARG A 42 4.82 12.45 5.31
N TYR A 43 4.78 13.37 6.26
CA TYR A 43 5.74 14.45 6.40
C TYR A 43 6.88 14.13 7.38
N HIS A 44 7.09 12.85 7.70
CA HIS A 44 8.01 12.44 8.77
C HIS A 44 9.40 13.08 8.63
N LEU A 45 10.05 12.96 7.46
CA LEU A 45 11.41 13.47 7.26
C LEU A 45 11.45 15.01 7.38
N THR A 46 10.49 15.72 6.81
CA THR A 46 10.36 17.18 6.94
C THR A 46 10.23 17.60 8.39
N LEU A 47 9.34 16.94 9.13
CA LEU A 47 9.09 17.22 10.54
C LEU A 47 10.27 16.84 11.43
N GLU A 48 10.95 15.73 11.13
CA GLU A 48 12.15 15.31 11.83
C GLU A 48 13.27 16.36 11.65
N ARG A 49 13.50 16.84 10.43
CA ARG A 49 14.47 17.92 10.16
C ARG A 49 14.13 19.20 10.88
N ALA A 50 12.84 19.56 10.99
CA ALA A 50 12.39 20.73 11.77
C ALA A 50 12.65 20.59 13.27
N LEU A 51 12.47 19.38 13.81
CA LEU A 51 12.60 19.09 15.24
C LEU A 51 14.05 18.80 15.68
N GLN A 52 14.87 18.23 14.81
CA GLN A 52 16.23 17.78 15.10
C GLN A 52 17.10 18.82 15.83
N PRO A 53 17.13 20.12 15.44
CA PRO A 53 17.94 21.13 16.13
C PRO A 53 17.49 21.44 17.56
N LEU A 54 16.25 21.04 17.91
CA LEU A 54 15.60 21.34 19.19
C LEU A 54 15.60 20.16 20.14
N LEU A 55 15.99 18.97 19.67
CA LEU A 55 15.92 17.74 20.43
C LEU A 55 17.31 17.20 20.76
N ARG A 56 17.39 16.49 21.89
CA ARG A 56 18.58 15.69 22.25
C ARG A 56 18.45 14.28 21.67
N SER A 57 19.57 13.63 21.40
CA SER A 57 19.62 12.26 20.85
C SER A 57 18.87 11.23 21.72
N ASN A 58 18.86 11.41 23.03
CA ASN A 58 18.20 10.52 24.00
C ASN A 58 16.74 10.87 24.29
N THR A 59 16.09 11.74 23.48
CA THR A 59 14.68 12.05 23.63
C THR A 59 13.82 10.79 23.44
N GLN A 60 12.94 10.51 24.40
CA GLN A 60 12.08 9.31 24.39
C GLN A 60 11.16 9.26 23.14
N ASN A 61 11.01 8.10 22.52
CA ASN A 61 10.19 7.92 21.30
C ASN A 61 8.73 8.37 21.47
N LYS A 62 8.13 8.18 22.63
CA LYS A 62 6.77 8.67 22.91
C LYS A 62 6.68 10.19 22.88
N VAL A 63 7.71 10.89 23.37
CA VAL A 63 7.79 12.36 23.31
C VAL A 63 8.08 12.82 21.89
N LYS A 64 8.97 12.14 21.17
CA LYS A 64 9.21 12.41 19.74
C LYS A 64 7.91 12.29 18.92
N ALA A 65 7.12 11.24 19.15
CA ALA A 65 5.84 11.03 18.47
C ALA A 65 4.85 12.16 18.78
N LEU A 66 4.77 12.61 20.04
CA LEU A 66 3.92 13.73 20.42
C LEU A 66 4.37 15.04 19.74
N LEU A 67 5.67 15.29 19.69
CA LEU A 67 6.24 16.47 19.05
C LEU A 67 6.08 16.44 17.52
N LEU A 68 6.20 15.28 16.87
CA LEU A 68 5.92 15.11 15.45
C LEU A 68 4.47 15.46 15.11
N ALA A 69 3.51 14.96 15.91
CA ALA A 69 2.10 15.28 15.72
C ALA A 69 1.83 16.79 15.92
N GLY A 70 2.38 17.40 16.96
CA GLY A 70 2.24 18.85 17.19
C GLY A 70 2.93 19.70 16.12
N ALA A 71 4.10 19.27 15.63
CA ALA A 71 4.78 19.95 14.53
C ALA A 71 4.00 19.81 13.22
N PHE A 72 3.38 18.65 12.94
CA PHE A 72 2.49 18.46 11.79
C PHE A 72 1.31 19.43 11.82
N GLU A 73 0.60 19.54 12.94
CA GLU A 73 -0.51 20.48 13.06
C GLU A 73 -0.07 21.93 12.90
N LYS A 74 1.08 22.29 13.48
CA LYS A 74 1.58 23.69 13.43
C LYS A 74 2.13 24.07 12.06
N LEU A 75 2.93 23.21 11.42
CA LEU A 75 3.71 23.54 10.22
C LEU A 75 3.02 23.16 8.91
N ILE A 76 2.18 22.14 8.93
CA ILE A 76 1.55 21.59 7.72
C ILE A 76 0.06 21.91 7.69
N LEU A 77 -0.66 21.75 8.82
CA LEU A 77 -2.07 22.13 8.91
C LEU A 77 -2.27 23.61 9.23
N GLU A 78 -1.20 24.34 9.52
CA GLU A 78 -1.21 25.76 9.86
C GLU A 78 -2.17 26.11 11.02
N THR A 79 -2.41 25.13 11.89
CA THR A 79 -3.21 25.36 13.10
C THR A 79 -2.57 26.44 13.97
N PRO A 80 -3.33 27.40 14.54
CA PRO A 80 -2.77 28.47 15.34
C PRO A 80 -1.80 27.96 16.42
N GLY A 81 -0.55 28.42 16.38
CA GLY A 81 0.52 27.86 17.18
C GLY A 81 0.27 27.88 18.70
N HIS A 82 -0.48 28.88 19.21
CA HIS A 82 -0.86 28.91 20.62
C HIS A 82 -1.83 27.77 21.00
N ALA A 83 -2.75 27.40 20.11
CA ALA A 83 -3.70 26.33 20.33
C ALA A 83 -2.94 24.98 20.34
N VAL A 84 -2.10 24.74 19.34
CA VAL A 84 -1.26 23.54 19.27
C VAL A 84 -0.41 23.38 20.53
N VAL A 85 0.33 24.43 20.91
CA VAL A 85 1.19 24.38 22.11
C VAL A 85 0.38 24.05 23.35
N ASN A 86 -0.78 24.67 23.54
CA ASN A 86 -1.63 24.46 24.72
C ASN A 86 -2.10 22.97 24.79
N GLU A 87 -2.67 22.46 23.70
CA GLU A 87 -3.18 21.07 23.66
C GLU A 87 -2.07 20.03 23.91
N TYR A 88 -0.95 20.14 23.20
CA TYR A 88 0.14 19.18 23.33
C TYR A 88 0.88 19.27 24.67
N VAL A 89 0.95 20.46 25.29
CA VAL A 89 1.46 20.63 26.66
C VAL A 89 0.51 19.98 27.68
N ASN A 90 -0.80 20.11 27.51
CA ASN A 90 -1.79 19.47 28.38
C ASN A 90 -1.71 17.92 28.26
N LEU A 91 -1.58 17.38 27.03
CA LEU A 91 -1.33 15.95 26.81
C LEU A 91 -0.04 15.52 27.48
N ALA A 92 1.04 16.29 27.33
CA ALA A 92 2.33 15.97 27.94
C ALA A 92 2.28 16.01 29.47
N LYS A 93 1.55 16.94 30.09
CA LYS A 93 1.35 16.97 31.54
C LYS A 93 0.68 15.70 32.06
N ARG A 94 -0.35 15.24 31.34
CA ARG A 94 -1.10 14.04 31.71
C ARG A 94 -0.25 12.77 31.58
N ASP A 95 0.48 12.63 30.47
CA ASP A 95 1.10 11.35 30.09
C ASP A 95 2.60 11.29 30.41
N PHE A 96 3.30 12.42 30.55
CA PHE A 96 4.74 12.52 30.70
C PHE A 96 5.22 13.46 31.82
N GLY A 97 4.33 14.13 32.54
CA GLY A 97 4.62 14.97 33.69
C GLY A 97 5.75 15.99 33.46
N ARG A 98 6.96 15.64 33.91
CA ARG A 98 8.16 16.50 33.87
C ARG A 98 8.58 16.93 32.45
N LEU A 99 8.15 16.24 31.42
CA LEU A 99 8.54 16.53 30.01
C LEU A 99 7.62 17.58 29.35
N SER A 100 6.56 18.03 30.02
CA SER A 100 5.66 19.08 29.50
C SER A 100 6.39 20.40 29.22
N GLY A 101 7.42 20.74 30.02
CA GLY A 101 8.29 21.90 29.77
C GLY A 101 9.08 21.78 28.47
N LEU A 102 9.60 20.58 28.18
CA LEU A 102 10.29 20.30 26.91
C LEU A 102 9.32 20.46 25.72
N VAL A 103 8.12 19.86 25.81
CA VAL A 103 7.10 19.96 24.73
C VAL A 103 6.73 21.42 24.47
N ASN A 104 6.51 22.22 25.52
CA ASN A 104 6.24 23.65 25.39
C ASN A 104 7.38 24.39 24.69
N ALA A 105 8.63 24.19 25.14
CA ALA A 105 9.81 24.85 24.60
C ALA A 105 10.03 24.50 23.10
N VAL A 106 9.87 23.24 22.74
CA VAL A 106 10.08 22.76 21.37
C VAL A 106 8.97 23.28 20.46
N LEU A 107 7.69 23.06 20.78
CA LEU A 107 6.58 23.47 19.90
C LEU A 107 6.44 24.98 19.72
N ARG A 108 6.87 25.79 20.69
CA ARG A 108 6.97 27.25 20.49
C ARG A 108 8.02 27.63 19.47
N ARG A 109 9.15 26.93 19.43
CA ARG A 109 10.32 27.29 18.62
C ARG A 109 10.37 26.58 17.28
N VAL A 110 9.67 25.45 17.11
CA VAL A 110 9.70 24.68 15.86
C VAL A 110 9.21 25.55 14.71
N SER A 111 10.00 25.58 13.63
CA SER A 111 9.74 26.26 12.37
C SER A 111 10.03 25.31 11.20
N ALA A 112 9.58 25.68 10.01
CA ALA A 112 9.89 24.91 8.80
C ALA A 112 11.40 24.71 8.66
N PRO A 113 11.86 23.51 8.23
CA PRO A 113 13.27 23.27 7.99
C PRO A 113 13.76 24.05 6.76
N THR A 114 15.08 24.13 6.58
CA THR A 114 15.66 24.68 5.34
C THR A 114 15.12 23.93 4.13
N PRO A 115 14.60 24.63 3.11
CA PRO A 115 14.08 23.99 1.90
C PRO A 115 15.14 23.16 1.18
N SER A 116 14.77 21.96 0.78
CA SER A 116 15.54 21.05 -0.06
C SER A 116 14.57 20.03 -0.68
N ALA A 117 14.97 19.33 -1.74
CA ALA A 117 14.14 18.28 -2.32
C ALA A 117 13.72 17.23 -1.26
N GLU A 118 14.62 16.85 -0.35
CA GLU A 118 14.30 15.91 0.72
C GLU A 118 13.21 16.45 1.67
N THR A 119 13.29 17.73 2.05
CA THR A 119 12.32 18.32 2.99
C THR A 119 11.00 18.68 2.32
N GLU A 120 10.99 19.01 1.04
CA GLU A 120 9.77 19.31 0.28
C GLU A 120 8.98 18.06 -0.06
N LEU A 121 9.67 16.96 -0.43
CA LEU A 121 9.07 15.69 -0.79
C LEU A 121 8.94 14.73 0.40
N SER A 122 9.56 15.06 1.53
CA SER A 122 9.65 14.21 2.73
C SER A 122 10.17 12.80 2.43
N LEU A 123 11.19 12.72 1.57
CA LEU A 123 11.85 11.49 1.11
C LEU A 123 13.38 11.65 1.20
N PRO A 124 14.14 10.59 1.54
CA PRO A 124 15.60 10.63 1.48
C PRO A 124 16.10 10.69 0.03
N GLY A 125 17.25 11.32 -0.20
CA GLY A 125 17.80 11.58 -1.54
C GLY A 125 17.93 10.33 -2.42
N TRP A 126 18.37 9.18 -1.86
CA TRP A 126 18.47 7.93 -2.62
C TRP A 126 17.10 7.44 -3.15
N LEU A 127 16.03 7.69 -2.39
CA LEU A 127 14.67 7.30 -2.79
C LEU A 127 14.12 8.26 -3.85
N ILE A 128 14.42 9.56 -3.75
CA ILE A 128 14.11 10.55 -4.79
C ILE A 128 14.76 10.11 -6.11
N THR A 129 16.06 9.78 -6.12
CA THR A 129 16.75 9.28 -7.30
C THR A 129 16.13 8.00 -7.86
N ALA A 130 15.68 7.09 -6.98
CA ALA A 130 14.98 5.87 -7.43
C ALA A 130 13.66 6.18 -8.15
N PHE A 131 12.89 7.17 -7.68
CA PHE A 131 11.68 7.63 -8.37
C PHE A 131 11.98 8.35 -9.69
N GLU A 132 13.03 9.17 -9.73
CA GLU A 132 13.48 9.83 -10.95
C GLU A 132 13.85 8.80 -12.02
N ASN A 133 14.58 7.76 -11.66
CA ASN A 133 14.93 6.67 -12.56
C ASN A 133 13.68 5.88 -13.03
N ALA A 134 12.66 5.75 -12.16
CA ALA A 134 11.46 4.98 -12.45
C ALA A 134 10.46 5.71 -13.36
N TYR A 135 10.34 7.03 -13.22
CA TYR A 135 9.27 7.82 -13.84
C TYR A 135 9.76 8.99 -14.70
N GLY A 136 11.08 9.26 -14.73
CA GLY A 136 11.63 10.38 -15.50
C GLY A 136 10.98 11.71 -15.13
N GLU A 137 10.50 12.46 -16.11
CA GLU A 137 9.85 13.77 -15.93
C GLU A 137 8.57 13.70 -15.04
N GLY A 138 7.94 12.55 -14.94
CA GLY A 138 6.76 12.34 -14.09
C GLY A 138 7.07 12.11 -12.60
N ALA A 139 8.33 11.95 -12.22
CA ALA A 139 8.73 11.54 -10.87
C ALA A 139 8.30 12.52 -9.78
N GLU A 140 8.47 13.82 -10.01
CA GLU A 140 8.09 14.85 -9.04
C GLU A 140 6.59 14.83 -8.75
N ALA A 141 5.76 14.69 -9.78
CA ALA A 141 4.31 14.59 -9.62
C ALA A 141 3.92 13.38 -8.76
N VAL A 142 4.55 12.22 -8.97
CA VAL A 142 4.36 11.00 -8.18
C VAL A 142 4.76 11.22 -6.72
N MET A 143 5.93 11.77 -6.46
CA MET A 143 6.42 12.00 -5.10
C MET A 143 5.58 13.02 -4.33
N ARG A 144 5.11 14.09 -5.00
CA ARG A 144 4.18 15.07 -4.40
C ARG A 144 2.80 14.47 -4.12
N ASP A 145 2.34 13.55 -4.96
CA ASP A 145 1.06 12.85 -4.76
C ASP A 145 1.08 11.96 -3.51
N PHE A 146 2.23 11.39 -3.13
CA PHE A 146 2.38 10.62 -1.90
C PHE A 146 2.22 11.44 -0.61
N LEU A 147 2.33 12.76 -0.68
CA LEU A 147 2.04 13.65 0.45
C LEU A 147 0.53 13.89 0.65
N GLN A 148 -0.31 13.51 -0.31
CA GLN A 148 -1.75 13.69 -0.24
C GLN A 148 -2.44 12.54 0.51
N PRO A 149 -3.61 12.76 1.12
CA PRO A 149 -4.45 11.69 1.66
C PRO A 149 -4.85 10.69 0.58
N SER A 150 -4.89 9.40 0.91
CA SER A 150 -5.38 8.36 -0.01
C SER A 150 -6.88 8.49 -0.21
N PRO A 151 -7.38 8.54 -1.45
CA PRO A 151 -8.79 8.36 -1.71
C PRO A 151 -9.22 6.93 -1.39
N LEU A 152 -10.50 6.75 -1.14
CA LEU A 152 -11.07 5.42 -1.03
C LEU A 152 -11.45 4.93 -2.43
N TRP A 153 -10.86 3.81 -2.81
CA TRP A 153 -11.19 3.09 -4.03
C TRP A 153 -11.93 1.81 -3.69
N LEU A 154 -13.04 1.56 -4.36
CA LEU A 154 -13.86 0.37 -4.17
C LEU A 154 -14.15 -0.27 -5.52
N TRP A 155 -13.91 -1.57 -5.65
CA TRP A 155 -14.61 -2.37 -6.62
C TRP A 155 -16.08 -2.47 -6.19
N LEU A 156 -16.99 -2.18 -7.12
CA LEU A 156 -18.42 -2.15 -6.85
C LEU A 156 -19.19 -2.93 -7.93
N THR A 157 -20.18 -3.68 -7.50
CA THR A 157 -21.23 -4.13 -8.42
C THR A 157 -22.19 -2.99 -8.75
N GLY A 158 -22.99 -3.12 -9.81
CA GLY A 158 -24.02 -2.13 -10.11
C GLY A 158 -25.03 -1.91 -8.98
N GLN A 159 -25.30 -2.94 -8.14
CA GLN A 159 -26.11 -2.80 -6.95
C GLN A 159 -25.35 -2.05 -5.85
N GLY A 160 -24.06 -2.32 -5.68
CA GLY A 160 -23.21 -1.63 -4.72
C GLY A 160 -23.13 -0.11 -4.95
N VAL A 161 -23.09 0.32 -6.21
CA VAL A 161 -23.15 1.76 -6.58
C VAL A 161 -24.47 2.37 -6.08
N ARG A 162 -25.62 1.79 -6.45
CA ARG A 162 -26.95 2.29 -6.03
C ARG A 162 -27.11 2.33 -4.52
N ASP A 163 -26.58 1.33 -3.83
CA ASP A 163 -26.66 1.25 -2.37
C ASP A 163 -25.89 2.40 -1.70
N LEU A 164 -24.66 2.65 -2.15
CA LEU A 164 -23.82 3.72 -1.59
C LEU A 164 -24.41 5.10 -1.88
N GLU A 165 -24.90 5.34 -3.10
CA GLU A 165 -25.54 6.60 -3.47
C GLU A 165 -26.81 6.86 -2.64
N SER A 166 -27.63 5.81 -2.42
CA SER A 166 -28.82 5.90 -1.57
C SER A 166 -28.50 6.23 -0.11
N GLU A 167 -27.31 5.90 0.35
CA GLU A 167 -26.76 6.19 1.67
C GLU A 167 -26.06 7.56 1.75
N GLY A 168 -26.09 8.36 0.67
CA GLY A 168 -25.51 9.70 0.59
C GLY A 168 -24.02 9.72 0.29
N ALA A 169 -23.44 8.62 -0.20
CA ALA A 169 -22.06 8.61 -0.68
C ALA A 169 -21.95 9.27 -2.07
N ALA A 170 -20.83 9.95 -2.33
CA ALA A 170 -20.46 10.33 -3.69
C ALA A 170 -19.66 9.18 -4.31
N VAL A 171 -20.13 8.67 -5.46
CA VAL A 171 -19.51 7.57 -6.21
C VAL A 171 -19.10 8.11 -7.59
N GLU A 172 -17.82 8.18 -7.84
CA GLU A 172 -17.23 8.69 -9.08
C GLU A 172 -16.64 7.53 -9.89
N PRO A 173 -16.91 7.44 -11.20
CA PRO A 173 -16.26 6.44 -12.05
C PRO A 173 -14.73 6.54 -11.96
N GLY A 174 -14.07 5.40 -11.91
CA GLY A 174 -12.61 5.29 -11.91
C GLY A 174 -12.10 4.46 -13.07
N PHE A 175 -11.60 3.27 -12.83
CA PHE A 175 -11.00 2.39 -13.83
C PHE A 175 -11.70 1.02 -13.79
N GLY A 176 -12.32 0.62 -14.89
CA GLY A 176 -13.16 -0.58 -14.94
C GLY A 176 -14.29 -0.52 -13.90
N ASP A 177 -14.41 -1.57 -13.10
CA ASP A 177 -15.40 -1.66 -12.01
C ASP A 177 -14.89 -1.07 -10.67
N VAL A 178 -13.80 -0.28 -10.70
CA VAL A 178 -13.27 0.38 -9.50
C VAL A 178 -13.61 1.86 -9.51
N TYR A 179 -14.29 2.30 -8.46
CA TYR A 179 -14.84 3.63 -8.29
C TYR A 179 -14.11 4.38 -7.18
N ARG A 180 -14.00 5.71 -7.33
CA ARG A 180 -13.60 6.59 -6.25
C ARG A 180 -14.82 6.95 -5.41
N VAL A 181 -14.72 6.76 -4.09
CA VAL A 181 -15.88 6.91 -3.21
C VAL A 181 -15.59 7.85 -2.05
N THR A 182 -16.51 8.79 -1.81
CA THR A 182 -16.54 9.59 -0.59
C THR A 182 -17.74 9.16 0.24
N LEU A 183 -17.49 8.56 1.40
CA LEU A 183 -18.55 7.96 2.24
C LEU A 183 -19.14 8.99 3.19
N ALA A 184 -20.46 8.90 3.40
CA ALA A 184 -21.19 9.63 4.44
C ALA A 184 -21.10 8.93 5.81
N LYS A 185 -20.81 7.62 5.84
CA LYS A 185 -20.68 6.78 7.05
C LYS A 185 -19.52 5.77 6.87
N PRO A 186 -19.03 5.14 7.95
CA PRO A 186 -17.98 4.14 7.82
C PRO A 186 -18.34 3.01 6.85
N LEU A 187 -17.42 2.59 5.99
CA LEU A 187 -17.65 1.58 4.95
C LEU A 187 -18.25 0.29 5.51
N ARG A 188 -17.74 -0.20 6.65
CA ARG A 188 -18.23 -1.43 7.29
C ARG A 188 -19.70 -1.37 7.74
N ALA A 189 -20.25 -0.15 7.86
CA ALA A 189 -21.65 0.08 8.18
C ALA A 189 -22.53 0.31 6.94
N SER A 190 -21.95 0.35 5.73
CA SER A 190 -22.70 0.49 4.49
C SER A 190 -23.35 -0.84 4.08
N SER A 191 -24.54 -0.75 3.49
CA SER A 191 -25.26 -1.92 2.98
C SER A 191 -24.50 -2.61 1.85
N ALA A 192 -23.85 -1.85 0.98
CA ALA A 192 -23.00 -2.39 -0.08
C ALA A 192 -21.88 -3.28 0.45
N PHE A 193 -21.19 -2.85 1.51
CA PHE A 193 -20.13 -3.66 2.12
C PHE A 193 -20.68 -4.92 2.80
N VAL A 194 -21.74 -4.76 3.61
CA VAL A 194 -22.36 -5.89 4.36
C VAL A 194 -22.90 -6.94 3.41
N ARG A 195 -23.49 -6.54 2.27
CA ARG A 195 -24.02 -7.46 1.26
C ARG A 195 -22.99 -8.06 0.31
N GLY A 196 -21.72 -7.66 0.41
CA GLY A 196 -20.67 -8.16 -0.48
C GLY A 196 -20.66 -7.51 -1.86
N GLU A 197 -21.26 -6.34 -2.02
CA GLU A 197 -21.34 -5.57 -3.26
C GLU A 197 -20.19 -4.55 -3.41
N ALA A 198 -19.29 -4.50 -2.40
CA ALA A 198 -18.19 -3.59 -2.34
C ALA A 198 -16.91 -4.25 -1.81
N GLN A 199 -15.78 -4.02 -2.45
CA GLN A 199 -14.45 -4.45 -2.01
C GLN A 199 -13.44 -3.32 -2.13
N PRO A 200 -12.77 -2.91 -1.02
CA PRO A 200 -11.64 -2.00 -1.11
C PRO A 200 -10.50 -2.59 -1.95
N ILE A 201 -10.13 -1.88 -3.00
CA ILE A 201 -8.99 -2.24 -3.85
C ILE A 201 -8.52 -1.01 -4.62
N ASN A 202 -7.21 -0.77 -4.68
CA ASN A 202 -6.65 0.28 -5.53
C ASN A 202 -6.75 -0.12 -7.01
N PRO A 203 -7.06 0.80 -7.94
CA PRO A 203 -7.16 0.48 -9.37
C PRO A 203 -5.89 -0.15 -9.95
N ALA A 204 -4.70 0.26 -9.49
CA ALA A 204 -3.44 -0.35 -9.93
C ALA A 204 -3.31 -1.82 -9.49
N SER A 205 -3.80 -2.16 -8.27
CA SER A 205 -3.88 -3.55 -7.81
C SER A 205 -4.93 -4.36 -8.59
N PHE A 206 -6.06 -3.74 -8.95
CA PHE A 206 -7.09 -4.36 -9.78
C PHE A 206 -6.61 -4.59 -11.22
N ALA A 207 -5.81 -3.67 -11.77
CA ALA A 207 -5.19 -3.83 -13.09
C ALA A 207 -4.31 -5.09 -13.18
N ALA A 208 -3.69 -5.53 -12.08
CA ALA A 208 -2.98 -6.80 -12.05
C ALA A 208 -3.92 -8.02 -12.26
N VAL A 209 -5.14 -7.95 -11.75
CA VAL A 209 -6.15 -8.99 -11.98
C VAL A 209 -6.62 -9.00 -13.44
N GLU A 210 -6.88 -7.81 -13.99
CA GLU A 210 -7.32 -7.65 -15.39
C GLU A 210 -6.26 -8.06 -16.40
N ALA A 211 -4.98 -7.83 -16.06
CA ALA A 211 -3.82 -8.15 -16.90
C ALA A 211 -3.69 -9.65 -17.25
N LEU A 212 -4.25 -10.54 -16.44
CA LEU A 212 -4.33 -11.97 -16.78
C LEU A 212 -5.19 -12.22 -18.04
N GLY A 213 -6.17 -11.36 -18.30
CA GLY A 213 -7.09 -11.52 -19.43
C GLY A 213 -8.39 -12.23 -19.07
N ASP A 214 -8.96 -13.00 -20.00
CA ASP A 214 -10.17 -13.81 -19.72
C ASP A 214 -9.78 -15.08 -18.98
N VAL A 215 -10.23 -15.15 -17.73
CA VAL A 215 -9.96 -16.27 -16.81
C VAL A 215 -11.23 -17.04 -16.46
N ARG A 216 -12.34 -16.79 -17.15
CA ARG A 216 -13.65 -17.39 -16.86
C ARG A 216 -13.62 -18.89 -17.12
N GLY A 217 -13.92 -19.67 -16.09
CA GLY A 217 -13.88 -21.14 -16.13
C GLY A 217 -12.47 -21.73 -16.06
N GLU A 218 -11.44 -20.88 -16.03
CA GLU A 218 -10.05 -21.31 -16.00
C GLU A 218 -9.54 -21.51 -14.57
N ARG A 219 -8.54 -22.38 -14.43
CA ARG A 219 -7.81 -22.56 -13.18
C ARG A 219 -6.74 -21.50 -13.04
N VAL A 220 -6.80 -20.74 -11.95
CA VAL A 220 -5.84 -19.69 -11.63
C VAL A 220 -5.16 -19.96 -10.30
N LEU A 221 -3.83 -19.93 -10.28
CA LEU A 221 -3.04 -19.91 -9.04
C LEU A 221 -2.75 -18.46 -8.66
N ASP A 222 -3.18 -18.07 -7.46
CA ASP A 222 -2.88 -16.78 -6.83
C ASP A 222 -1.78 -17.01 -5.78
N LEU A 223 -0.53 -16.77 -6.16
CA LEU A 223 0.66 -17.06 -5.36
C LEU A 223 1.06 -15.86 -4.51
N ALA A 224 1.40 -16.12 -3.24
CA ALA A 224 1.58 -15.12 -2.19
C ALA A 224 0.30 -14.27 -1.98
N GLY A 225 -0.88 -14.89 -2.09
CA GLY A 225 -2.19 -14.26 -2.19
C GLY A 225 -2.64 -13.45 -0.97
N GLY A 226 -1.94 -13.53 0.15
CA GLY A 226 -2.14 -12.68 1.32
C GLY A 226 -3.55 -12.76 1.89
N ALA A 227 -4.21 -11.61 2.04
CA ALA A 227 -5.58 -11.50 2.54
C ALA A 227 -6.66 -11.80 1.49
N GLY A 228 -6.29 -12.36 0.33
CA GLY A 228 -7.21 -12.88 -0.67
C GLY A 228 -7.99 -11.83 -1.47
N VAL A 229 -7.53 -10.58 -1.52
CA VAL A 229 -8.23 -9.53 -2.28
C VAL A 229 -8.18 -9.81 -3.78
N LYS A 230 -6.99 -10.16 -4.31
CA LYS A 230 -6.84 -10.54 -5.73
C LYS A 230 -7.54 -11.86 -6.04
N ALA A 231 -7.44 -12.87 -5.14
CA ALA A 231 -8.20 -14.12 -5.26
C ALA A 231 -9.72 -13.85 -5.37
N ALA A 232 -10.26 -12.95 -4.55
CA ALA A 232 -11.68 -12.58 -4.63
C ALA A 232 -12.04 -11.93 -5.97
N MET A 233 -11.19 -11.05 -6.49
CA MET A 233 -11.44 -10.39 -7.78
C MET A 233 -11.31 -11.37 -8.96
N LEU A 234 -10.39 -12.32 -8.92
CA LEU A 234 -10.28 -13.41 -9.90
C LEU A 234 -11.53 -14.30 -9.86
N ALA A 235 -11.98 -14.69 -8.65
CA ALA A 235 -13.20 -15.47 -8.48
C ALA A 235 -14.46 -14.71 -8.96
N ALA A 236 -14.53 -13.39 -8.74
CA ALA A 236 -15.61 -12.54 -9.27
C ALA A 236 -15.65 -12.50 -10.80
N ARG A 237 -14.51 -12.74 -11.46
CA ARG A 237 -14.39 -12.88 -12.93
C ARG A 237 -14.67 -14.30 -13.43
N GLY A 238 -15.06 -15.21 -12.53
CA GLY A 238 -15.44 -16.58 -12.85
C GLY A 238 -14.30 -17.59 -12.91
N ALA A 239 -13.11 -17.27 -12.39
CA ALA A 239 -11.99 -18.20 -12.29
C ALA A 239 -12.18 -19.21 -11.16
N HIS A 240 -11.62 -20.43 -11.34
CA HIS A 240 -11.39 -21.40 -10.29
C HIS A 240 -10.05 -21.10 -9.62
N VAL A 241 -10.10 -20.40 -8.46
CA VAL A 241 -8.89 -19.87 -7.82
C VAL A 241 -8.39 -20.79 -6.72
N THR A 242 -7.08 -21.10 -6.76
CA THR A 242 -6.35 -21.63 -5.61
C THR A 242 -5.33 -20.59 -5.15
N SER A 243 -5.56 -20.02 -3.96
CA SER A 243 -4.68 -19.00 -3.35
C SER A 243 -3.69 -19.67 -2.41
N VAL A 244 -2.42 -19.34 -2.57
CA VAL A 244 -1.29 -19.93 -1.84
C VAL A 244 -0.56 -18.84 -1.05
N ASP A 245 -0.40 -19.02 0.26
CA ASP A 245 0.43 -18.14 1.11
C ASP A 245 1.08 -18.98 2.22
N VAL A 246 2.22 -18.55 2.71
CA VAL A 246 2.92 -19.18 3.83
C VAL A 246 2.27 -18.89 5.18
N ASP A 247 1.50 -17.82 5.29
CA ASP A 247 0.85 -17.38 6.53
C ASP A 247 -0.64 -17.78 6.59
N ALA A 248 -0.94 -18.89 7.24
CA ALA A 248 -2.30 -19.40 7.44
C ALA A 248 -3.26 -18.39 8.09
N ARG A 249 -2.75 -17.40 8.85
CA ARG A 249 -3.58 -16.35 9.49
C ARG A 249 -4.18 -15.43 8.42
N LYS A 250 -3.46 -15.17 7.34
CA LYS A 250 -3.96 -14.37 6.21
C LYS A 250 -5.09 -15.10 5.50
N HIS A 251 -4.99 -16.42 5.34
CA HIS A 251 -6.05 -17.24 4.75
C HIS A 251 -7.35 -17.23 5.56
N LYS A 252 -7.27 -17.08 6.89
CA LYS A 252 -8.49 -16.90 7.70
C LYS A 252 -9.22 -15.62 7.28
N ALA A 253 -8.50 -14.49 7.21
CA ALA A 253 -9.08 -13.21 6.78
C ALA A 253 -9.59 -13.28 5.32
N ALA A 254 -8.86 -13.98 4.45
CA ALA A 254 -9.25 -14.21 3.05
C ALA A 254 -10.57 -14.98 2.95
N ARG A 255 -10.74 -16.09 3.69
CA ARG A 255 -12.00 -16.87 3.73
C ARG A 255 -13.19 -16.02 4.24
N GLU A 256 -12.97 -15.22 5.28
CA GLU A 256 -14.00 -14.31 5.79
C GLU A 256 -14.42 -13.27 4.74
N ASN A 257 -13.43 -12.69 4.01
CA ASN A 257 -13.70 -11.72 2.96
C ASN A 257 -14.43 -12.35 1.76
N LEU A 258 -13.98 -13.51 1.27
CA LEU A 258 -14.65 -14.20 0.16
C LEU A 258 -16.08 -14.62 0.55
N SER A 259 -16.29 -15.13 1.77
CA SER A 259 -17.63 -15.44 2.28
C SER A 259 -18.54 -14.22 2.28
N ARG A 260 -18.05 -13.06 2.72
CA ARG A 260 -18.80 -11.79 2.67
C ARG A 260 -19.18 -11.41 1.22
N LEU A 261 -18.26 -11.59 0.27
CA LEU A 261 -18.46 -11.34 -1.15
C LEU A 261 -19.29 -12.42 -1.87
N ARG A 262 -19.64 -13.51 -1.17
CA ARG A 262 -20.32 -14.71 -1.72
C ARG A 262 -19.52 -15.36 -2.85
N LEU A 263 -18.19 -15.34 -2.73
CA LEU A 263 -17.25 -15.93 -3.66
C LEU A 263 -16.55 -17.12 -3.02
N GLN A 264 -15.94 -17.96 -3.84
CA GLN A 264 -15.21 -19.14 -3.39
C GLN A 264 -13.81 -19.19 -3.99
N ALA A 265 -12.86 -19.66 -3.20
CA ALA A 265 -11.51 -20.03 -3.62
C ALA A 265 -10.99 -21.15 -2.71
N GLU A 266 -10.06 -21.93 -3.22
CA GLU A 266 -9.27 -22.85 -2.42
C GLU A 266 -8.09 -22.11 -1.79
N PHE A 267 -7.66 -22.57 -0.60
CA PHE A 267 -6.55 -21.97 0.13
C PHE A 267 -5.56 -23.03 0.56
N LEU A 268 -4.30 -22.86 0.16
CA LEU A 268 -3.22 -23.77 0.45
C LEU A 268 -2.11 -23.04 1.23
N ASP A 269 -1.83 -23.52 2.44
CA ASP A 269 -0.72 -23.05 3.25
C ASP A 269 0.56 -23.72 2.77
N ALA A 270 1.41 -22.96 2.04
CA ALA A 270 2.67 -23.49 1.50
C ALA A 270 3.71 -22.40 1.33
N ASP A 271 4.97 -22.77 1.54
CA ASP A 271 6.12 -21.92 1.25
C ASP A 271 6.58 -22.13 -0.18
N LEU A 272 6.41 -21.12 -1.01
CA LEU A 272 6.83 -21.16 -2.42
C LEU A 272 8.35 -21.34 -2.59
N ARG A 273 9.16 -21.00 -1.58
CA ARG A 273 10.62 -21.20 -1.62
C ARG A 273 11.00 -22.69 -1.59
N GLU A 274 10.13 -23.53 -1.09
CA GLU A 274 10.32 -24.98 -0.98
C GLU A 274 9.78 -25.76 -2.20
N ALA A 275 9.44 -25.05 -3.29
CA ALA A 275 8.86 -25.62 -4.50
C ALA A 275 7.70 -26.60 -4.20
N PRO A 276 6.60 -26.15 -3.63
CA PRO A 276 5.52 -27.00 -3.17
C PRO A 276 4.90 -27.79 -4.32
N ARG A 277 4.47 -29.02 -4.05
CA ARG A 277 3.81 -29.88 -5.03
C ARG A 277 2.36 -29.41 -5.26
N ILE A 278 2.22 -28.44 -6.14
CA ILE A 278 0.92 -27.89 -6.57
C ILE A 278 0.74 -28.26 -8.03
N GLU A 279 -0.46 -28.67 -8.40
CA GLU A 279 -0.77 -28.91 -9.81
C GLU A 279 -0.70 -27.60 -10.60
N GLY A 280 0.01 -27.60 -11.73
CA GLY A 280 0.17 -26.42 -12.58
C GLY A 280 -1.14 -25.92 -13.19
N ALA A 281 -1.15 -24.65 -13.57
CA ALA A 281 -2.30 -23.96 -14.16
C ALA A 281 -1.92 -23.22 -15.45
N ASP A 282 -2.93 -22.86 -16.23
CA ASP A 282 -2.78 -22.06 -17.44
C ASP A 282 -2.58 -20.57 -17.11
N PHE A 283 -3.07 -20.15 -15.95
CA PHE A 283 -2.90 -18.79 -15.42
C PHE A 283 -2.31 -18.81 -14.01
N VAL A 284 -1.20 -18.12 -13.84
CA VAL A 284 -0.52 -17.95 -12.55
C VAL A 284 -0.34 -16.47 -12.28
N LEU A 285 -0.79 -15.99 -11.14
CA LEU A 285 -0.50 -14.66 -10.62
C LEU A 285 0.50 -14.79 -9.48
N LEU A 286 1.65 -14.16 -9.59
CA LEU A 286 2.59 -13.98 -8.49
C LEU A 286 2.53 -12.51 -8.04
N ASP A 287 1.75 -12.23 -6.98
CA ASP A 287 1.78 -10.92 -6.30
C ASP A 287 2.89 -10.95 -5.25
N ALA A 288 4.13 -10.78 -5.71
CA ALA A 288 5.29 -11.07 -4.90
C ALA A 288 5.45 -10.09 -3.71
N PRO A 289 5.87 -10.58 -2.53
CA PRO A 289 6.24 -9.69 -1.43
C PRO A 289 7.34 -8.74 -1.91
N CYS A 290 7.20 -7.45 -1.54
CA CYS A 290 8.07 -6.39 -2.00
C CYS A 290 8.23 -5.31 -0.93
N THR A 291 9.07 -4.32 -1.20
CA THR A 291 9.25 -3.19 -0.28
C THR A 291 8.02 -2.31 -0.13
N GLY A 292 7.06 -2.37 -1.06
CA GLY A 292 5.86 -1.55 -1.06
C GLY A 292 6.11 -0.08 -1.41
N SER A 293 7.25 0.24 -2.02
CA SER A 293 7.64 1.63 -2.34
C SER A 293 6.66 2.38 -3.25
N GLY A 294 5.80 1.68 -3.96
CA GLY A 294 4.73 2.26 -4.79
C GLY A 294 3.47 2.63 -4.00
N THR A 295 3.37 2.28 -2.72
CA THR A 295 2.17 2.48 -1.89
C THR A 295 2.35 3.50 -0.77
N LEU A 296 3.36 4.38 -0.87
CA LEU A 296 3.72 5.35 0.19
C LEU A 296 2.61 6.33 0.54
N ARG A 297 1.64 6.54 -0.35
CA ARG A 297 0.47 7.37 -0.08
C ARG A 297 -0.45 6.73 0.96
N ALA A 298 -0.75 5.43 0.80
CA ALA A 298 -1.60 4.67 1.69
C ALA A 298 -0.85 4.18 2.93
N HIS A 299 0.45 3.87 2.78
CA HIS A 299 1.33 3.28 3.78
C HIS A 299 2.59 4.12 3.99
N PRO A 300 2.47 5.37 4.46
CA PRO A 300 3.62 6.27 4.57
C PRO A 300 4.68 5.80 5.57
N GLU A 301 4.36 4.89 6.48
CA GLU A 301 5.30 4.27 7.40
C GLU A 301 6.32 3.37 6.72
N ILE A 302 6.06 2.92 5.50
CA ILE A 302 7.00 2.07 4.73
C ILE A 302 8.34 2.79 4.56
N LYS A 303 8.34 4.08 4.26
CA LYS A 303 9.58 4.86 4.08
C LYS A 303 10.49 4.91 5.31
N LEU A 304 9.96 4.62 6.51
CA LEU A 304 10.74 4.54 7.73
C LEU A 304 11.58 3.26 7.82
N ARG A 305 11.24 2.26 7.04
CA ARG A 305 11.88 0.93 7.00
C ARG A 305 12.60 0.68 5.69
N LEU A 306 12.32 1.49 4.68
CA LEU A 306 12.88 1.33 3.34
C LEU A 306 14.35 1.73 3.34
N THR A 307 15.20 0.82 2.91
CA THR A 307 16.65 1.01 2.73
C THR A 307 17.09 0.34 1.44
N PRO A 308 18.22 0.76 0.82
CA PRO A 308 18.77 0.05 -0.34
C PRO A 308 18.96 -1.44 -0.08
N GLN A 309 19.45 -1.81 1.11
CA GLN A 309 19.64 -3.20 1.52
C GLN A 309 18.31 -3.99 1.53
N ALA A 310 17.23 -3.40 2.05
CA ALA A 310 15.91 -4.04 2.04
C ALA A 310 15.38 -4.28 0.62
N VAL A 311 15.69 -3.38 -0.33
CA VAL A 311 15.36 -3.56 -1.76
C VAL A 311 16.10 -4.75 -2.35
N GLU A 312 17.39 -4.91 -2.08
CA GLU A 312 18.19 -6.03 -2.56
C GLU A 312 17.69 -7.38 -1.98
N GLU A 313 17.40 -7.42 -0.69
CA GLU A 313 16.86 -8.61 -0.02
C GLU A 313 15.51 -9.04 -0.61
N MET A 314 14.62 -8.07 -0.87
CA MET A 314 13.33 -8.35 -1.51
C MET A 314 13.50 -8.83 -2.95
N ALA A 315 14.38 -8.22 -3.73
CA ALA A 315 14.66 -8.65 -5.10
C ALA A 315 15.19 -10.10 -5.16
N ALA A 316 16.06 -10.48 -4.21
CA ALA A 316 16.55 -11.86 -4.10
C ALA A 316 15.43 -12.85 -3.77
N LEU A 317 14.54 -12.49 -2.84
CA LEU A 317 13.36 -13.31 -2.52
C LEU A 317 12.42 -13.44 -3.72
N GLN A 318 12.14 -12.34 -4.42
CA GLN A 318 11.28 -12.32 -5.60
C GLN A 318 11.82 -13.20 -6.72
N ALA A 319 13.14 -13.23 -6.94
CA ALA A 319 13.75 -14.11 -7.92
C ALA A 319 13.51 -15.60 -7.59
N GLN A 320 13.59 -15.99 -6.32
CA GLN A 320 13.27 -17.37 -5.88
C GLN A 320 11.78 -17.69 -6.09
N LEU A 321 10.90 -16.79 -5.69
CA LEU A 321 9.45 -16.98 -5.84
C LEU A 321 9.02 -17.01 -7.30
N LEU A 322 9.62 -16.19 -8.16
CA LEU A 322 9.35 -16.18 -9.59
C LEU A 322 9.77 -17.50 -10.25
N GLN A 323 10.90 -18.07 -9.86
CA GLN A 323 11.32 -19.38 -10.34
C GLN A 323 10.34 -20.49 -9.93
N SER A 324 9.88 -20.48 -8.68
CA SER A 324 8.86 -21.42 -8.21
C SER A 324 7.54 -21.24 -8.95
N ALA A 325 7.09 -20.00 -9.13
CA ALA A 325 5.87 -19.69 -9.87
C ALA A 325 5.94 -20.17 -11.32
N ALA A 326 7.09 -19.98 -11.99
CA ALA A 326 7.31 -20.42 -13.36
C ALA A 326 7.16 -21.94 -13.53
N SER A 327 7.58 -22.75 -12.56
CA SER A 327 7.42 -24.20 -12.59
C SER A 327 5.96 -24.66 -12.57
N LEU A 328 5.05 -23.81 -12.06
CA LEU A 328 3.62 -24.07 -11.93
C LEU A 328 2.82 -23.61 -13.17
N VAL A 329 3.44 -22.95 -14.13
CA VAL A 329 2.77 -22.56 -15.37
C VAL A 329 2.81 -23.71 -16.34
N ARG A 330 1.67 -24.11 -16.91
CA ARG A 330 1.62 -25.14 -17.97
C ARG A 330 2.25 -24.62 -19.27
N PRO A 331 2.80 -25.50 -20.14
CA PRO A 331 3.22 -25.08 -21.48
C PRO A 331 2.09 -24.34 -22.21
N GLY A 332 2.38 -23.20 -22.83
CA GLY A 332 1.41 -22.30 -23.44
C GLY A 332 0.67 -21.37 -22.46
N GLY A 333 0.81 -21.58 -21.15
CA GLY A 333 0.19 -20.77 -20.10
C GLY A 333 0.85 -19.41 -19.86
N SER A 334 0.28 -18.64 -18.96
CA SER A 334 0.70 -17.27 -18.64
C SER A 334 1.00 -17.09 -17.16
N LEU A 335 2.09 -16.37 -16.86
CA LEU A 335 2.45 -15.92 -15.52
C LEU A 335 2.41 -14.40 -15.47
N LEU A 336 1.62 -13.84 -14.58
CA LEU A 336 1.69 -12.42 -14.26
C LEU A 336 2.54 -12.22 -13.02
N TYR A 337 3.65 -11.54 -13.18
CA TYR A 337 4.48 -11.03 -12.09
C TYR A 337 3.99 -9.64 -11.70
N SER A 338 3.72 -9.43 -10.42
CA SER A 338 3.19 -8.19 -9.86
C SER A 338 3.94 -7.84 -8.58
N VAL A 339 4.37 -6.58 -8.44
CA VAL A 339 4.90 -6.01 -7.21
C VAL A 339 4.39 -4.58 -7.03
N CYS A 340 3.98 -4.22 -5.82
CA CYS A 340 3.63 -2.83 -5.47
C CYS A 340 4.90 -2.01 -5.14
N SER A 341 5.91 -2.12 -5.99
CA SER A 341 7.20 -1.44 -5.88
C SER A 341 7.54 -0.71 -7.18
N VAL A 342 8.21 0.42 -7.04
CA VAL A 342 8.74 1.21 -8.16
C VAL A 342 10.25 1.00 -8.36
N MET A 343 10.87 0.16 -7.52
CA MET A 343 12.30 -0.08 -7.55
C MET A 343 12.70 -0.90 -8.78
N GLU A 344 13.76 -0.46 -9.47
CA GLU A 344 14.34 -1.16 -10.62
C GLU A 344 14.71 -2.61 -10.28
N HIS A 345 15.29 -2.83 -9.09
CA HIS A 345 15.73 -4.14 -8.62
C HIS A 345 14.57 -5.12 -8.40
N GLU A 346 13.40 -4.65 -7.97
CA GLU A 346 12.22 -5.47 -7.67
C GLU A 346 11.30 -5.70 -8.87
N GLY A 347 11.45 -4.92 -9.93
CA GLY A 347 10.67 -5.02 -11.17
C GLY A 347 11.55 -5.52 -12.33
N PRO A 348 11.97 -4.60 -13.24
CA PRO A 348 12.74 -4.96 -14.43
C PRO A 348 14.00 -5.78 -14.14
N GLY A 349 14.68 -5.51 -13.01
CA GLY A 349 15.91 -6.21 -12.61
C GLY A 349 15.70 -7.70 -12.40
N VAL A 350 14.66 -8.09 -11.66
CA VAL A 350 14.30 -9.50 -11.43
C VAL A 350 13.98 -10.18 -12.77
N LEU A 351 13.18 -9.53 -13.60
CA LEU A 351 12.75 -10.12 -14.87
C LEU A 351 13.90 -10.27 -15.88
N ARG A 352 14.82 -9.31 -15.92
CA ARG A 352 16.01 -9.39 -16.78
C ARG A 352 16.82 -10.66 -16.50
N VAL A 353 17.07 -10.95 -15.22
CA VAL A 353 17.80 -12.14 -14.81
C VAL A 353 16.99 -13.41 -15.05
N PHE A 354 15.69 -13.39 -14.76
CA PHE A 354 14.81 -14.53 -14.97
C PHE A 354 14.75 -14.93 -16.44
N LEU A 355 14.44 -14.01 -17.35
CA LEU A 355 14.31 -14.32 -18.79
C LEU A 355 15.62 -14.74 -19.45
N GLN A 356 16.79 -14.34 -18.91
CA GLN A 356 18.08 -14.87 -19.38
C GLN A 356 18.29 -16.34 -19.02
N ARG A 357 17.71 -16.81 -17.91
CA ARG A 357 17.87 -18.19 -17.40
C ARG A 357 16.76 -19.12 -17.85
N HIS A 358 15.64 -18.57 -18.29
CA HIS A 358 14.41 -19.28 -18.65
C HIS A 358 13.99 -18.95 -20.09
N PRO A 359 14.72 -19.49 -21.10
CA PRO A 359 14.41 -19.23 -22.51
C PRO A 359 13.06 -19.79 -22.96
N GLU A 360 12.45 -20.66 -22.14
CA GLU A 360 11.09 -21.18 -22.32
C GLU A 360 10.01 -20.15 -21.97
N PHE A 361 10.39 -18.96 -21.48
CA PHE A 361 9.48 -17.84 -21.20
C PHE A 361 9.82 -16.63 -22.05
N GLU A 362 8.80 -15.91 -22.47
CA GLU A 362 8.91 -14.61 -23.11
C GLU A 362 8.03 -13.57 -22.45
N ALA A 363 8.47 -12.31 -22.39
CA ALA A 363 7.62 -11.21 -21.96
C ALA A 363 6.60 -10.90 -23.07
N SER A 364 5.32 -10.97 -22.75
CA SER A 364 4.25 -10.62 -23.67
C SER A 364 3.83 -9.15 -23.48
N GLY A 365 3.37 -8.48 -24.55
CA GLY A 365 2.86 -7.13 -24.45
C GLY A 365 1.69 -7.04 -23.47
N LEU A 366 1.73 -6.03 -22.61
CA LEU A 366 0.72 -5.79 -21.58
C LEU A 366 0.12 -4.39 -21.76
N SER A 367 -1.20 -4.34 -21.87
CA SER A 367 -1.98 -3.10 -21.83
C SER A 367 -2.90 -3.15 -20.62
N ILE A 368 -2.93 -2.07 -19.84
CA ILE A 368 -3.74 -1.93 -18.63
C ILE A 368 -4.57 -0.65 -18.69
N ALA A 369 -5.72 -0.64 -18.02
CA ALA A 369 -6.65 0.49 -18.05
C ALA A 369 -6.13 1.74 -17.30
N VAL A 370 -5.23 1.55 -16.33
CA VAL A 370 -4.67 2.67 -15.55
C VAL A 370 -3.48 3.31 -16.26
N PRO A 371 -3.23 4.62 -16.06
CA PRO A 371 -2.06 5.29 -16.59
C PRO A 371 -0.76 4.58 -16.23
N SER A 372 0.11 4.35 -17.20
CA SER A 372 1.32 3.57 -17.01
C SER A 372 2.44 3.98 -17.98
N VAL A 373 3.66 3.64 -17.58
CA VAL A 373 4.88 3.74 -18.42
C VAL A 373 5.31 2.34 -18.78
N GLN A 374 5.57 2.11 -20.06
CA GLN A 374 6.05 0.84 -20.59
C GLN A 374 7.58 0.76 -20.47
N ASP A 375 8.08 -0.45 -20.17
CA ASP A 375 9.49 -0.77 -20.35
C ASP A 375 9.66 -2.05 -21.21
N LYS A 376 10.88 -2.57 -21.27
CA LYS A 376 11.19 -3.75 -22.10
C LYS A 376 10.44 -5.01 -21.67
N PHE A 377 10.13 -5.16 -20.40
CA PHE A 377 9.61 -6.40 -19.83
C PHE A 377 8.17 -6.29 -19.31
N GLY A 378 7.66 -5.07 -19.15
CA GLY A 378 6.33 -4.87 -18.57
C GLY A 378 5.91 -3.40 -18.52
N VAL A 379 5.04 -3.08 -17.55
CA VAL A 379 4.51 -1.75 -17.35
C VAL A 379 4.62 -1.33 -15.89
N ARG A 380 4.85 -0.04 -15.67
CA ARG A 380 4.80 0.58 -14.35
C ARG A 380 3.63 1.54 -14.29
N THR A 381 2.72 1.36 -13.34
CA THR A 381 1.58 2.28 -13.18
C THR A 381 2.07 3.65 -12.69
N LEU A 382 1.46 4.74 -13.17
CA LEU A 382 1.73 6.09 -12.68
C LEU A 382 1.02 6.29 -11.34
N ALA A 383 1.80 6.43 -10.27
CA ALA A 383 1.27 6.59 -8.91
C ALA A 383 0.81 8.03 -8.64
N VAL A 384 -0.14 8.53 -9.43
CA VAL A 384 -0.74 9.86 -9.31
C VAL A 384 -2.25 9.77 -9.19
N GLY A 385 -2.90 10.80 -8.65
CA GLY A 385 -4.36 10.85 -8.49
C GLY A 385 -4.91 9.80 -7.51
N GLY A 386 -4.07 9.23 -6.66
CA GLY A 386 -4.44 8.20 -5.70
C GLY A 386 -4.24 6.77 -6.19
N LEU A 387 -3.63 6.59 -7.36
CA LEU A 387 -3.17 5.28 -7.80
C LEU A 387 -1.91 4.87 -7.05
N ASP A 388 -1.75 3.57 -6.83
CA ASP A 388 -0.52 2.99 -6.32
C ASP A 388 0.48 2.72 -7.45
N GLY A 389 1.77 2.72 -7.14
CA GLY A 389 2.84 2.34 -8.05
C GLY A 389 3.02 0.83 -8.08
N PHE A 390 2.60 0.18 -9.14
CA PHE A 390 2.83 -1.24 -9.40
C PHE A 390 3.77 -1.42 -10.57
N TYR A 391 4.56 -2.48 -10.52
CA TYR A 391 5.22 -3.03 -11.69
C TYR A 391 4.55 -4.36 -12.06
N LEU A 392 4.14 -4.50 -13.31
CA LEU A 392 3.42 -5.65 -13.84
C LEU A 392 4.15 -6.18 -15.08
N SER A 393 4.35 -7.49 -15.16
CA SER A 393 4.87 -8.15 -16.35
C SER A 393 4.13 -9.44 -16.60
N LYS A 394 3.64 -9.62 -17.82
CA LYS A 394 3.02 -10.85 -18.27
C LYS A 394 4.04 -11.68 -19.05
N LEU A 395 4.32 -12.85 -18.54
CA LEU A 395 5.21 -13.83 -19.13
C LEU A 395 4.39 -14.96 -19.72
N ARG A 396 4.72 -15.38 -20.94
CA ARG A 396 4.12 -16.56 -21.59
C ARG A 396 5.12 -17.69 -21.58
N ARG A 397 4.71 -18.85 -21.13
CA ARG A 397 5.50 -20.08 -21.30
C ARG A 397 5.30 -20.63 -22.72
N LEU A 398 6.39 -20.83 -23.43
CA LEU A 398 6.36 -21.44 -24.76
C LEU A 398 5.85 -22.88 -24.69
N PRO A 399 5.22 -23.41 -25.77
CA PRO A 399 4.70 -24.76 -25.83
C PRO A 399 5.75 -25.83 -25.58
#